data_4f0836a9e897dde3849c3bae4da84c14
#
_entry.id   4f0836a9e897dde3849c3bae4da84c14
#
_cell.length_a   1.000
_cell.length_b   1.000
_cell.length_c   1.000
_cell.angle_alpha   90.00
_cell.angle_beta   90.00
_cell.angle_gamma   90.00
#
_symmetry.space_group_name_H-M   'P 1'
#
loop_
_entity.id
_entity.type
_entity.pdbx_description
1 polymer ?
#
loop_
_entity_poly.entity_id
_entity_poly.type
_entity_poly.pdbx_seq_one_letter_code
_entity_poly.pdbx_strand_id
1 'polypeptide(L)'
;MRLLRRASLPTSRLGVLPGTFNPITVAHLALARSALAHVDEVLFVLPQILPHKPYTGASFPERIEMLQAATSGETRWSVGTAEGGLFVEIAEECRAAYGVDTRLSFLCGRDAAERIAGWDYGRPGAFEEMLGGFVLLVAPRQGTWAPETGHPRIQELAIETGHDHVSASEVRRRIASGEPWEHLVPEPVREAARRIYAR
;
A
#
# COMPACT_ATOMS: atom_id res chain seq x y z
N MET A 1 12.59 -3.95 9.09
CA MET A 1 11.30 -4.62 8.75
C MET A 1 10.99 -5.72 9.75
N ARG A 2 9.80 -5.71 10.33
CA ARG A 2 9.30 -6.82 11.14
C ARG A 2 8.15 -7.49 10.37
N LEU A 3 8.34 -8.74 9.95
CA LEU A 3 7.28 -9.53 9.32
C LEU A 3 6.34 -10.08 10.41
N LEU A 4 5.06 -9.78 10.29
CA LEU A 4 3.99 -10.25 11.18
C LEU A 4 3.33 -11.52 10.63
N ARG A 5 3.29 -11.64 9.30
CA ARG A 5 2.88 -12.83 8.56
C ARG A 5 3.65 -12.86 7.25
N ARG A 6 4.11 -14.02 6.84
CA ARG A 6 4.82 -14.23 5.57
C ARG A 6 4.08 -15.26 4.71
N ALA A 7 4.05 -15.02 3.41
CA ALA A 7 3.58 -15.98 2.42
C ALA A 7 4.43 -17.27 2.47
N SER A 8 3.81 -18.39 2.15
CA SER A 8 4.45 -19.71 2.28
C SER A 8 5.32 -20.10 1.09
N LEU A 9 5.20 -19.39 -0.04
CA LEU A 9 5.90 -19.71 -1.29
C LEU A 9 7.22 -18.93 -1.39
N PRO A 10 8.23 -19.50 -2.07
CA PRO A 10 9.45 -18.76 -2.39
C PRO A 10 9.14 -17.52 -3.23
N THR A 11 9.78 -16.40 -2.90
CA THR A 11 9.54 -15.10 -3.52
C THR A 11 10.81 -14.57 -4.15
N SER A 12 10.79 -14.35 -5.46
CA SER A 12 11.84 -13.65 -6.20
C SER A 12 11.41 -12.27 -6.69
N ARG A 13 10.09 -12.06 -6.82
CA ARG A 13 9.45 -10.80 -7.21
C ARG A 13 8.47 -10.38 -6.12
N LEU A 14 8.81 -9.37 -5.37
CA LEU A 14 8.02 -8.87 -4.24
C LEU A 14 7.28 -7.59 -4.61
N GLY A 15 5.96 -7.61 -4.55
CA GLY A 15 5.12 -6.43 -4.54
C GLY A 15 5.10 -5.81 -3.15
N VAL A 16 5.43 -4.55 -3.01
CA VAL A 16 5.42 -3.84 -1.72
C VAL A 16 4.30 -2.80 -1.76
N LEU A 17 3.33 -2.92 -0.87
CA LEU A 17 2.19 -2.00 -0.74
C LEU A 17 2.28 -1.25 0.60
N PRO A 18 2.98 -0.12 0.66
CA PRO A 18 3.00 0.72 1.84
C PRO A 18 1.70 1.50 2.00
N GLY A 19 1.19 1.60 3.21
CA GLY A 19 -0.02 2.37 3.44
C GLY A 19 -0.28 2.68 4.91
N THR A 20 -1.10 3.70 5.15
CA THR A 20 -1.58 4.00 6.51
C THR A 20 -2.65 3.02 6.97
N PHE A 21 -3.41 2.41 6.04
CA PHE A 21 -4.50 1.45 6.29
C PHE A 21 -5.44 1.88 7.43
N ASN A 22 -6.03 3.06 7.29
CA ASN A 22 -6.84 3.72 8.33
C ASN A 22 -8.30 4.00 7.88
N PRO A 23 -9.13 2.96 7.66
CA PRO A 23 -8.82 1.52 7.64
C PRO A 23 -8.24 1.04 6.29
N ILE A 24 -7.88 -0.24 6.22
CA ILE A 24 -7.71 -0.94 4.95
C ILE A 24 -9.06 -1.03 4.23
N THR A 25 -9.06 -0.89 2.89
CA THR A 25 -10.28 -0.88 2.08
C THR A 25 -10.25 -1.95 1.00
N VAL A 26 -11.41 -2.21 0.37
CA VAL A 26 -11.49 -3.12 -0.78
C VAL A 26 -10.62 -2.67 -1.96
N ALA A 27 -10.38 -1.35 -2.13
CA ALA A 27 -9.48 -0.82 -3.15
C ALA A 27 -8.01 -1.22 -2.92
N HIS A 28 -7.55 -1.28 -1.66
CA HIS A 28 -6.20 -1.78 -1.36
C HIS A 28 -6.07 -3.27 -1.70
N LEU A 29 -7.11 -4.07 -1.44
CA LEU A 29 -7.09 -5.49 -1.80
C LEU A 29 -7.17 -5.71 -3.31
N ALA A 30 -7.95 -4.92 -4.03
CA ALA A 30 -8.02 -4.97 -5.50
C ALA A 30 -6.64 -4.66 -6.12
N LEU A 31 -5.96 -3.61 -5.63
CA LEU A 31 -4.60 -3.27 -6.05
C LEU A 31 -3.62 -4.43 -5.81
N ALA A 32 -3.68 -5.04 -4.62
CA ALA A 32 -2.82 -6.17 -4.29
C ALA A 32 -3.11 -7.42 -5.15
N ARG A 33 -4.38 -7.72 -5.44
CA ARG A 33 -4.77 -8.84 -6.31
C ARG A 33 -4.25 -8.62 -7.74
N SER A 34 -4.47 -7.44 -8.31
CA SER A 34 -3.98 -7.12 -9.66
C SER A 34 -2.46 -7.25 -9.77
N ALA A 35 -1.73 -6.84 -8.73
CA ALA A 35 -0.27 -6.94 -8.70
C ALA A 35 0.24 -8.39 -8.77
N LEU A 36 -0.54 -9.40 -8.34
CA LEU A 36 -0.14 -10.80 -8.38
C LEU A 36 0.04 -11.38 -9.81
N ALA A 37 -0.34 -10.65 -10.85
CA ALA A 37 0.05 -10.96 -12.24
C ALA A 37 1.52 -10.60 -12.52
N HIS A 38 2.11 -9.70 -11.76
CA HIS A 38 3.46 -9.16 -11.98
C HIS A 38 4.47 -9.65 -10.93
N VAL A 39 4.00 -10.05 -9.74
CA VAL A 39 4.83 -10.43 -8.60
C VAL A 39 4.41 -11.79 -8.01
N ASP A 40 5.29 -12.41 -7.26
CA ASP A 40 5.04 -13.72 -6.65
C ASP A 40 4.27 -13.57 -5.32
N GLU A 41 4.55 -12.49 -4.61
CA GLU A 41 4.02 -12.17 -3.28
C GLU A 41 3.75 -10.67 -3.17
N VAL A 42 2.71 -10.29 -2.42
CA VAL A 42 2.46 -8.90 -2.04
C VAL A 42 2.62 -8.73 -0.53
N LEU A 43 3.55 -7.87 -0.14
CA LEU A 43 3.79 -7.46 1.24
C LEU A 43 3.06 -6.13 1.52
N PHE A 44 2.05 -6.19 2.38
CA PHE A 44 1.43 -5.00 2.95
C PHE A 44 2.33 -4.45 4.05
N VAL A 45 2.77 -3.21 3.92
CA VAL A 45 3.69 -2.56 4.87
C VAL A 45 3.00 -1.43 5.60
N LEU A 46 2.97 -1.52 6.93
CA LEU A 46 2.53 -0.44 7.81
C LEU A 46 3.77 0.31 8.33
N PRO A 47 4.10 1.50 7.78
CA PRO A 47 5.22 2.29 8.28
C PRO A 47 4.94 2.86 9.67
N GLN A 48 5.96 2.92 10.53
CA GLN A 48 5.88 3.58 11.83
C GLN A 48 5.90 5.10 11.68
N ILE A 49 6.69 5.60 10.74
CA ILE A 49 6.81 7.02 10.41
C ILE A 49 5.97 7.33 9.18
N LEU A 50 5.23 8.42 9.20
CA LEU A 50 4.43 8.92 8.09
C LEU A 50 4.96 10.31 7.69
N PRO A 51 6.00 10.41 6.84
CA PRO A 51 6.69 11.67 6.56
C PRO A 51 5.81 12.72 5.88
N HIS A 52 4.74 12.28 5.19
CA HIS A 52 3.96 13.15 4.32
C HIS A 52 2.74 13.80 4.96
N LYS A 53 2.36 13.43 6.19
CA LYS A 53 1.16 13.99 6.85
C LYS A 53 1.09 13.69 8.34
N PRO A 54 0.50 14.59 9.14
CA PRO A 54 0.10 14.26 10.50
C PRO A 54 -0.94 13.12 10.46
N TYR A 55 -0.86 12.22 11.43
CA TYR A 55 -1.73 11.06 11.51
C TYR A 55 -2.78 11.24 12.60
N THR A 56 -4.06 11.00 12.26
CA THR A 56 -5.18 10.92 13.18
C THR A 56 -6.04 9.69 12.83
N GLY A 57 -6.60 9.02 13.83
CA GLY A 57 -7.49 7.87 13.64
C GLY A 57 -7.06 6.66 14.46
N ALA A 58 -7.18 5.45 13.88
CA ALA A 58 -6.85 4.20 14.56
C ALA A 58 -5.39 4.15 15.02
N SER A 59 -5.15 3.66 16.21
CA SER A 59 -3.80 3.42 16.74
C SER A 59 -3.00 2.44 15.87
N PHE A 60 -1.68 2.41 16.03
CA PHE A 60 -0.83 1.48 15.27
C PHE A 60 -1.24 0.01 15.47
N PRO A 61 -1.52 -0.49 16.71
CA PRO A 61 -2.02 -1.85 16.92
C PRO A 61 -3.39 -2.11 16.25
N GLU A 62 -4.33 -1.18 16.31
CA GLU A 62 -5.65 -1.33 15.67
C GLU A 62 -5.52 -1.43 14.14
N ARG A 63 -4.59 -0.70 13.54
CA ARG A 63 -4.32 -0.82 12.09
C ARG A 63 -3.70 -2.16 11.74
N ILE A 64 -2.79 -2.70 12.57
CA ILE A 64 -2.24 -4.04 12.40
C ILE A 64 -3.36 -5.09 12.48
N GLU A 65 -4.24 -5.00 13.49
CA GLU A 65 -5.39 -5.91 13.66
C GLU A 65 -6.24 -5.96 12.37
N MET A 66 -6.67 -4.79 11.89
CA MET A 66 -7.47 -4.70 10.66
C MET A 66 -6.73 -5.22 9.42
N LEU A 67 -5.45 -4.94 9.31
CA LEU A 67 -4.63 -5.37 8.18
C LEU A 67 -4.45 -6.90 8.16
N GLN A 68 -4.17 -7.51 9.30
CA GLN A 68 -4.06 -8.95 9.43
C GLN A 68 -5.40 -9.66 9.14
N ALA A 69 -6.50 -9.12 9.66
CA ALA A 69 -7.84 -9.65 9.38
C ALA A 69 -8.17 -9.60 7.88
N ALA A 70 -7.92 -8.47 7.23
CA ALA A 70 -8.20 -8.26 5.81
C ALA A 70 -7.42 -9.19 4.88
N THR A 71 -6.22 -9.59 5.28
CA THR A 71 -5.27 -10.32 4.43
C THR A 71 -5.20 -11.81 4.71
N SER A 72 -5.91 -12.33 5.74
CA SER A 72 -5.77 -13.70 6.25
C SER A 72 -6.15 -14.80 5.24
N GLY A 73 -7.03 -14.50 4.29
CA GLY A 73 -7.56 -15.47 3.32
C GLY A 73 -6.69 -15.69 2.06
N GLU A 74 -5.58 -14.95 1.90
CA GLU A 74 -4.74 -15.06 0.69
C GLU A 74 -3.33 -15.53 1.06
N THR A 75 -2.89 -16.64 0.46
CA THR A 75 -1.63 -17.32 0.78
C THR A 75 -0.40 -16.61 0.21
N ARG A 76 -0.57 -15.75 -0.80
CA ARG A 76 0.48 -14.95 -1.42
C ARG A 76 0.60 -13.54 -0.85
N TRP A 77 -0.11 -13.23 0.23
CA TRP A 77 -0.02 -11.94 0.90
C TRP A 77 0.73 -12.06 2.21
N SER A 78 1.63 -11.12 2.43
CA SER A 78 2.39 -10.93 3.67
C SER A 78 2.02 -9.62 4.34
N VAL A 79 2.26 -9.53 5.63
CA VAL A 79 2.04 -8.33 6.43
C VAL A 79 3.31 -8.03 7.21
N GLY A 80 3.76 -6.80 7.17
CA GLY A 80 4.92 -6.34 7.92
C GLY A 80 4.80 -4.88 8.35
N THR A 81 5.73 -4.48 9.23
CA THR A 81 5.91 -3.09 9.65
C THR A 81 7.30 -2.63 9.26
N ALA A 82 7.43 -1.39 8.83
CA ALA A 82 8.70 -0.74 8.54
C ALA A 82 8.98 0.37 9.57
N GLU A 83 10.24 0.60 9.88
CA GLU A 83 10.67 1.72 10.72
C GLU A 83 10.61 3.03 9.93
N GLY A 84 11.12 3.01 8.69
CA GLY A 84 11.08 4.13 7.76
C GLY A 84 9.70 4.32 7.10
N GLY A 85 9.50 5.50 6.50
CA GLY A 85 8.27 5.86 5.81
C GLY A 85 8.44 6.23 4.33
N LEU A 86 9.67 6.45 3.88
CA LEU A 86 9.99 6.67 2.48
C LEU A 86 10.16 5.34 1.74
N PHE A 87 9.84 5.31 0.46
CA PHE A 87 9.95 4.07 -0.34
C PHE A 87 11.38 3.54 -0.42
N VAL A 88 12.38 4.42 -0.44
CA VAL A 88 13.80 4.03 -0.40
C VAL A 88 14.15 3.30 0.90
N GLU A 89 13.72 3.81 2.04
CA GLU A 89 13.94 3.19 3.35
C GLU A 89 13.25 1.83 3.45
N ILE A 90 11.99 1.76 3.02
CA ILE A 90 11.21 0.52 2.98
C ILE A 90 11.86 -0.51 2.03
N ALA A 91 12.43 -0.07 0.89
CA ALA A 91 13.13 -0.95 -0.04
C ALA A 91 14.38 -1.58 0.58
N GLU A 92 15.15 -0.82 1.34
CA GLU A 92 16.32 -1.33 2.08
C GLU A 92 15.90 -2.35 3.13
N GLU A 93 14.86 -2.05 3.91
CA GLU A 93 14.30 -2.99 4.88
C GLU A 93 13.76 -4.28 4.23
N CYS A 94 13.12 -4.17 3.05
CA CYS A 94 12.67 -5.33 2.28
C CYS A 94 13.85 -6.20 1.82
N ARG A 95 14.93 -5.60 1.30
CA ARG A 95 16.13 -6.35 0.89
C ARG A 95 16.81 -7.06 2.06
N ALA A 96 16.84 -6.43 3.23
CA ALA A 96 17.36 -7.06 4.44
C ALA A 96 16.52 -8.29 4.88
N ALA A 97 15.18 -8.24 4.67
CA ALA A 97 14.28 -9.30 5.10
C ALA A 97 14.09 -10.44 4.07
N TYR A 98 14.16 -10.13 2.77
CA TYR A 98 13.89 -11.06 1.68
C TYR A 98 15.12 -11.47 0.87
N GLY A 99 16.23 -10.76 1.02
CA GLY A 99 17.47 -10.96 0.26
C GLY A 99 17.69 -9.87 -0.78
N VAL A 100 18.95 -9.58 -1.06
CA VAL A 100 19.38 -8.49 -1.97
C VAL A 100 18.98 -8.70 -3.42
N ASP A 101 18.81 -9.96 -3.83
CA ASP A 101 18.43 -10.32 -5.20
C ASP A 101 16.91 -10.25 -5.46
N THR A 102 16.10 -9.97 -4.41
CA THR A 102 14.65 -9.85 -4.55
C THR A 102 14.30 -8.62 -5.39
N ARG A 103 13.58 -8.84 -6.48
CA ARG A 103 13.08 -7.76 -7.34
C ARG A 103 11.89 -7.10 -6.67
N LEU A 104 12.00 -5.80 -6.40
CA LEU A 104 10.96 -5.03 -5.74
C LEU A 104 10.09 -4.28 -6.74
N SER A 105 8.77 -4.33 -6.53
CA SER A 105 7.78 -3.52 -7.22
C SER A 105 6.91 -2.82 -6.17
N PHE A 106 6.98 -1.49 -6.08
CA PHE A 106 6.11 -0.73 -5.17
C PHE A 106 4.75 -0.49 -5.83
N LEU A 107 3.69 -0.73 -5.07
CA LEU A 107 2.32 -0.60 -5.50
C LEU A 107 1.73 0.68 -4.93
N CYS A 108 1.13 1.52 -5.76
CA CYS A 108 0.45 2.72 -5.28
C CYS A 108 -0.67 3.16 -6.22
N GLY A 109 -1.58 3.97 -5.71
CA GLY A 109 -2.51 4.72 -6.55
C GLY A 109 -1.87 5.98 -7.12
N ARG A 110 -2.49 6.58 -8.13
CA ARG A 110 -2.05 7.80 -8.82
C ARG A 110 -1.63 8.92 -7.85
N ASP A 111 -2.48 9.28 -6.88
CA ASP A 111 -2.21 10.38 -5.94
C ASP A 111 -0.94 10.17 -5.11
N ALA A 112 -0.60 8.90 -4.82
CA ALA A 112 0.64 8.57 -4.12
C ALA A 112 1.83 8.64 -5.06
N ALA A 113 1.70 8.17 -6.31
CA ALA A 113 2.73 8.26 -7.32
C ALA A 113 3.11 9.71 -7.63
N GLU A 114 2.14 10.60 -7.80
CA GLU A 114 2.35 12.04 -8.00
C GLU A 114 3.13 12.68 -6.83
N ARG A 115 2.76 12.34 -5.58
CA ARG A 115 3.48 12.83 -4.40
C ARG A 115 4.90 12.31 -4.30
N ILE A 116 5.13 11.04 -4.65
CA ILE A 116 6.45 10.43 -4.63
C ILE A 116 7.35 11.08 -5.69
N ALA A 117 6.83 11.29 -6.90
CA ALA A 117 7.56 11.94 -7.98
C ALA A 117 7.87 13.42 -7.69
N GLY A 118 6.95 14.12 -7.02
CA GLY A 118 7.11 15.54 -6.65
C GLY A 118 7.75 15.78 -5.28
N TRP A 119 8.20 14.73 -4.58
CA TRP A 119 8.81 14.89 -3.24
C TRP A 119 10.21 15.46 -3.33
N ASP A 120 10.51 16.42 -2.44
CA ASP A 120 11.87 16.94 -2.28
C ASP A 120 12.73 15.94 -1.46
N TYR A 121 13.56 15.19 -2.16
CA TYR A 121 14.53 14.25 -1.57
C TYR A 121 15.83 14.93 -1.14
N GLY A 122 15.89 16.28 -1.15
CA GLY A 122 17.04 17.06 -0.71
C GLY A 122 18.19 17.16 -1.73
N ARG A 123 18.07 16.52 -2.90
CA ARG A 123 19.07 16.60 -3.98
C ARG A 123 18.48 16.31 -5.36
N PRO A 124 18.96 16.96 -6.44
CA PRO A 124 18.56 16.65 -7.80
C PRO A 124 18.85 15.18 -8.17
N GLY A 125 17.98 14.56 -8.97
CA GLY A 125 18.18 13.20 -9.48
C GLY A 125 17.91 12.08 -8.45
N ALA A 126 17.54 12.40 -7.22
CA ALA A 126 17.30 11.40 -6.18
C ALA A 126 16.11 10.49 -6.49
N PHE A 127 15.08 11.01 -7.16
CA PHE A 127 13.93 10.22 -7.59
C PHE A 127 14.32 9.17 -8.65
N GLU A 128 15.08 9.55 -9.66
CA GLU A 128 15.58 8.66 -10.71
C GLU A 128 16.50 7.57 -10.15
N GLU A 129 17.39 7.95 -9.23
CA GLU A 129 18.26 6.99 -8.55
C GLU A 129 17.46 5.99 -7.71
N MET A 130 16.45 6.45 -6.99
CA MET A 130 15.53 5.60 -6.24
C MET A 130 14.83 4.60 -7.15
N LEU A 131 14.34 5.04 -8.32
CA LEU A 131 13.74 4.16 -9.34
C LEU A 131 14.76 3.15 -9.92
N GLY A 132 16.06 3.39 -9.83
CA GLY A 132 17.08 2.39 -10.13
C GLY A 132 16.96 1.12 -9.27
N GLY A 133 16.39 1.24 -8.07
CA GLY A 133 16.26 0.16 -7.10
C GLY A 133 14.99 -0.67 -7.18
N PHE A 134 13.89 -0.18 -7.79
CA PHE A 134 12.61 -0.89 -7.87
C PHE A 134 11.75 -0.39 -9.04
N VAL A 135 10.68 -1.11 -9.33
CA VAL A 135 9.63 -0.70 -10.26
C VAL A 135 8.48 -0.07 -9.47
N LEU A 136 7.87 0.98 -10.00
CA LEU A 136 6.64 1.57 -9.47
C LEU A 136 5.45 1.10 -10.32
N LEU A 137 4.55 0.31 -9.73
CA LEU A 137 3.30 -0.13 -10.33
C LEU A 137 2.19 0.79 -9.85
N VAL A 138 1.63 1.57 -10.78
CA VAL A 138 0.67 2.63 -10.46
C VAL A 138 -0.71 2.27 -10.98
N ALA A 139 -1.68 2.16 -10.06
CA ALA A 139 -3.07 2.03 -10.42
C ALA A 139 -3.66 3.39 -10.82
N PRO A 140 -4.18 3.56 -12.04
CA PRO A 140 -4.83 4.78 -12.44
C PRO A 140 -6.12 4.95 -11.64
N ARG A 141 -6.35 6.14 -11.11
CA ARG A 141 -7.66 6.59 -10.62
C ARG A 141 -8.20 7.59 -11.62
N GLN A 142 -9.38 7.33 -12.17
CA GLN A 142 -10.09 8.24 -13.10
C GLN A 142 -9.18 8.84 -14.20
N GLY A 143 -8.83 8.02 -15.17
CA GLY A 143 -7.99 8.40 -16.30
C GLY A 143 -6.58 7.79 -16.26
N THR A 144 -5.85 7.93 -17.35
CA THR A 144 -4.45 7.48 -17.45
C THR A 144 -3.55 8.46 -16.74
N TRP A 145 -2.67 7.98 -15.86
CA TRP A 145 -1.53 8.75 -15.37
C TRP A 145 -0.25 8.17 -15.97
N ALA A 146 0.48 9.03 -16.65
CA ALA A 146 1.85 8.75 -17.03
C ALA A 146 2.71 9.92 -16.55
N PRO A 147 3.91 9.69 -16.02
CA PRO A 147 4.85 10.78 -15.80
C PRO A 147 5.13 11.47 -17.14
N GLU A 148 5.26 12.78 -17.14
CA GLU A 148 5.45 13.62 -18.35
C GLU A 148 6.59 13.10 -19.26
N THR A 149 7.55 12.38 -18.72
CA THR A 149 8.76 11.89 -19.40
C THR A 149 8.74 10.40 -19.75
N GLY A 150 7.71 9.63 -19.41
CA GLY A 150 7.66 8.17 -19.63
C GLY A 150 8.88 7.45 -19.02
N HIS A 151 8.84 7.07 -17.76
CA HIS A 151 9.96 6.36 -17.13
C HIS A 151 9.74 4.84 -17.22
N PRO A 152 10.72 4.02 -17.72
CA PRO A 152 10.53 2.58 -17.92
C PRO A 152 10.29 1.78 -16.63
N ARG A 153 10.66 2.36 -15.48
CA ARG A 153 10.43 1.79 -14.15
C ARG A 153 9.10 2.22 -13.51
N ILE A 154 8.30 3.04 -14.21
CA ILE A 154 6.96 3.40 -13.79
C ILE A 154 6.00 2.77 -14.77
N GLN A 155 5.18 1.84 -14.31
CA GLN A 155 4.29 1.04 -15.14
C GLN A 155 2.86 1.16 -14.63
N GLU A 156 1.91 1.25 -15.54
CA GLU A 156 0.50 1.21 -15.19
C GLU A 156 0.11 -0.20 -14.74
N LEU A 157 -0.60 -0.27 -13.63
CA LEU A 157 -1.20 -1.50 -13.12
C LEU A 157 -2.70 -1.47 -13.41
N ALA A 158 -3.16 -2.28 -14.36
CA ALA A 158 -4.58 -2.45 -14.62
C ALA A 158 -5.27 -3.05 -13.39
N ILE A 159 -6.27 -2.36 -12.86
CA ILE A 159 -7.09 -2.84 -11.73
C ILE A 159 -8.53 -3.06 -12.20
N GLU A 160 -9.25 -3.94 -11.52
CA GLU A 160 -10.68 -4.09 -11.72
C GLU A 160 -11.41 -2.76 -11.49
N THR A 161 -12.33 -2.43 -12.38
CA THR A 161 -13.14 -1.21 -12.29
C THR A 161 -14.08 -1.24 -11.08
N GLY A 162 -14.51 -0.07 -10.62
CA GLY A 162 -15.49 0.05 -9.53
C GLY A 162 -14.92 0.41 -8.17
N HIS A 163 -13.60 0.60 -8.05
CA HIS A 163 -12.96 0.99 -6.78
C HIS A 163 -12.47 2.43 -6.72
N ASP A 164 -12.67 3.21 -7.78
CA ASP A 164 -12.14 4.58 -7.91
C ASP A 164 -12.62 5.55 -6.81
N HIS A 165 -13.86 5.36 -6.35
CA HIS A 165 -14.48 6.15 -5.30
C HIS A 165 -14.15 5.67 -3.87
N VAL A 166 -13.46 4.52 -3.74
CA VAL A 166 -13.20 3.90 -2.43
C VAL A 166 -11.91 4.47 -1.81
N SER A 167 -12.05 5.15 -0.68
CA SER A 167 -10.92 5.64 0.10
C SER A 167 -11.14 5.43 1.60
N ALA A 168 -10.04 5.34 2.36
CA ALA A 168 -10.11 5.24 3.82
C ALA A 168 -10.76 6.49 4.47
N SER A 169 -10.58 7.66 3.87
CA SER A 169 -11.23 8.90 4.33
C SER A 169 -12.73 8.86 4.12
N GLU A 170 -13.20 8.33 3.00
CA GLU A 170 -14.61 8.15 2.72
C GLU A 170 -15.26 7.16 3.70
N VAL A 171 -14.57 6.05 4.02
CA VAL A 171 -15.05 5.11 5.05
C VAL A 171 -15.26 5.82 6.38
N ARG A 172 -14.26 6.57 6.86
CA ARG A 172 -14.37 7.29 8.14
C ARG A 172 -15.46 8.36 8.12
N ARG A 173 -15.60 9.09 7.01
CA ARG A 173 -16.66 10.09 6.84
C ARG A 173 -18.04 9.44 6.96
N ARG A 174 -18.27 8.34 6.24
CA ARG A 174 -19.56 7.63 6.27
C ARG A 174 -19.90 7.06 7.62
N ILE A 175 -18.93 6.47 8.31
CA ILE A 175 -19.12 6.00 9.70
C ILE A 175 -19.58 7.16 10.60
N ALA A 176 -18.91 8.30 10.53
CA ALA A 176 -19.22 9.47 11.35
C ALA A 176 -20.60 10.08 11.04
N SER A 177 -21.07 9.97 9.79
CA SER A 177 -22.39 10.48 9.37
C SER A 177 -23.51 9.44 9.39
N GLY A 178 -23.23 8.19 9.80
CA GLY A 178 -24.21 7.11 9.83
C GLY A 178 -24.65 6.60 8.45
N GLU A 179 -23.87 6.89 7.40
CA GLU A 179 -24.13 6.42 6.04
C GLU A 179 -23.63 4.99 5.83
N PRO A 180 -24.18 4.20 4.88
CA PRO A 180 -23.69 2.85 4.56
C PRO A 180 -22.22 2.86 4.12
N TRP A 181 -21.38 2.08 4.75
CA TRP A 181 -19.92 2.04 4.52
C TRP A 181 -19.33 0.63 4.44
N GLU A 182 -20.05 -0.39 4.93
CA GLU A 182 -19.55 -1.75 5.11
C GLU A 182 -19.03 -2.37 3.80
N HIS A 183 -19.59 -1.96 2.65
CA HIS A 183 -19.17 -2.40 1.32
C HIS A 183 -17.82 -1.83 0.87
N LEU A 184 -17.30 -0.81 1.56
CA LEU A 184 -16.02 -0.18 1.25
C LEU A 184 -14.81 -0.85 1.92
N VAL A 185 -15.06 -1.73 2.90
CA VAL A 185 -14.01 -2.45 3.62
C VAL A 185 -14.22 -3.97 3.48
N PRO A 186 -13.13 -4.77 3.59
CA PRO A 186 -13.26 -6.21 3.66
C PRO A 186 -14.13 -6.65 4.82
N GLU A 187 -14.91 -7.73 4.64
CA GLU A 187 -15.82 -8.23 5.67
C GLU A 187 -15.14 -8.44 7.04
N PRO A 188 -13.96 -9.08 7.14
CA PRO A 188 -13.28 -9.30 8.42
C PRO A 188 -12.88 -8.01 9.16
N VAL A 189 -12.90 -6.86 8.48
CA VAL A 189 -12.50 -5.55 9.05
C VAL A 189 -13.70 -4.79 9.63
N ARG A 190 -14.93 -5.15 9.25
CA ARG A 190 -16.15 -4.36 9.55
C ARG A 190 -16.37 -4.14 11.05
N GLU A 191 -16.20 -5.17 11.86
CA GLU A 191 -16.40 -5.08 13.31
C GLU A 191 -15.36 -4.16 13.96
N ALA A 192 -14.09 -4.35 13.63
CA ALA A 192 -13.01 -3.50 14.13
C ALA A 192 -13.19 -2.04 13.67
N ALA A 193 -13.53 -1.82 12.41
CA ALA A 193 -13.78 -0.48 11.88
C ALA A 193 -14.94 0.22 12.60
N ARG A 194 -16.06 -0.47 12.84
CA ARG A 194 -17.18 0.08 13.61
C ARG A 194 -16.75 0.44 15.03
N ARG A 195 -16.08 -0.45 15.73
CA ARG A 195 -15.60 -0.23 17.10
C ARG A 195 -14.65 0.97 17.20
N ILE A 196 -13.79 1.17 16.20
CA ILE A 196 -12.72 2.19 16.22
C ILE A 196 -13.25 3.56 15.77
N TYR A 197 -14.04 3.63 14.72
CA TYR A 197 -14.40 4.90 14.06
C TYR A 197 -15.81 5.40 14.37
N ALA A 198 -16.67 4.62 15.03
CA ALA A 198 -17.99 5.07 15.48
C ALA A 198 -17.98 5.68 16.90
N ARG A 199 -16.80 6.08 17.40
CA ARG A 199 -16.62 6.72 18.69
C ARG A 199 -16.86 8.22 18.61
#